data_c6b7a4cd7f38d6cff835014906136f36
#
_entry.id   c6b7a4cd7f38d6cff835014906136f36
#
_cell.length_a   1.000
_cell.length_b   1.000
_cell.length_c   1.000
_cell.angle_alpha   90.00
_cell.angle_beta   90.00
_cell.angle_gamma   90.00
#
_symmetry.space_group_name_H-M   'P 1'
#
loop_
_entity.id
_entity.type
_entity.pdbx_description
1 polymer ?
#
loop_
_entity_poly.entity_id
_entity_poly.type
_entity_poly.pdbx_seq_one_letter_code
_entity_poly.pdbx_strand_id
1 'polypeptide(L)'
;VRPSIKDPASYFDVNVNGTLNLLEAMRRNKIGRMLFASSSSVYGNNKKIPFAESDNVDFPVSPYAASKKACELLCHTYHHLFDMDIFCLRFFTVYGPRQRPDLAINKFTRALLNDEPITLFGDGSTSRDYTHISDILQGIGQAMENLKGFGIFNLGESNAISLKELVALLENSTGKKADIKYLPMQDGDVLRTFADISRAKSVLGYNPVVNIADGIRNYVEWVRVNNRNF
;
A
#
# COMPACT_ATOMS: atom_id res chain seq x y z
N VAL A 1 -1.46 -0.61 9.90
CA VAL A 1 -1.36 0.66 10.64
C VAL A 1 -1.98 0.53 12.03
N ARG A 2 -3.32 0.29 12.13
CA ARG A 2 -4.05 0.29 13.40
C ARG A 2 -3.55 -0.72 14.44
N PRO A 3 -3.25 -2.00 14.09
CA PRO A 3 -2.68 -2.94 15.06
C PRO A 3 -1.35 -2.48 15.66
N SER A 4 -0.54 -1.72 14.90
CA SER A 4 0.75 -1.22 15.41
C SER A 4 0.62 -0.20 16.54
N ILE A 5 -0.55 0.47 16.65
CA ILE A 5 -0.83 1.39 17.77
C ILE A 5 -1.03 0.61 19.07
N LYS A 6 -1.59 -0.61 18.96
CA LYS A 6 -1.85 -1.49 20.11
C LYS A 6 -0.61 -2.27 20.55
N ASP A 7 0.23 -2.64 19.59
CA ASP A 7 1.44 -3.42 19.83
C ASP A 7 2.61 -2.90 18.97
N PRO A 8 3.18 -1.72 19.33
CA PRO A 8 4.29 -1.16 18.57
C PRO A 8 5.56 -2.01 18.63
N ALA A 9 5.80 -2.71 19.73
CA ALA A 9 7.03 -3.48 19.93
C ALA A 9 7.17 -4.61 18.88
N SER A 10 6.12 -5.41 18.65
CA SER A 10 6.18 -6.48 17.66
C SER A 10 6.38 -5.95 16.24
N TYR A 11 5.83 -4.76 15.90
CA TYR A 11 6.06 -4.13 14.60
C TYR A 11 7.52 -3.69 14.40
N PHE A 12 8.18 -3.17 15.44
CA PHE A 12 9.60 -2.84 15.37
C PHE A 12 10.46 -4.09 15.32
N ASP A 13 10.14 -5.10 16.09
CA ASP A 13 10.89 -6.36 16.09
C ASP A 13 10.81 -7.05 14.72
N VAL A 14 9.62 -7.24 14.17
CA VAL A 14 9.45 -7.89 12.87
C VAL A 14 9.98 -7.03 11.73
N ASN A 15 9.63 -5.73 11.67
CA ASN A 15 10.01 -4.90 10.54
C ASN A 15 11.47 -4.46 10.63
N VAL A 16 11.92 -3.87 11.74
CA VAL A 16 13.25 -3.26 11.84
C VAL A 16 14.30 -4.31 12.11
N ASN A 17 14.16 -5.11 13.17
CA ASN A 17 15.10 -6.17 13.50
C ASN A 17 15.09 -7.26 12.43
N GLY A 18 13.92 -7.62 11.89
CA GLY A 18 13.80 -8.58 10.78
C GLY A 18 14.51 -8.10 9.52
N THR A 19 14.37 -6.81 9.14
CA THR A 19 15.09 -6.23 8.01
C THR A 19 16.60 -6.21 8.25
N LEU A 20 17.03 -5.81 9.45
CA LEU A 20 18.45 -5.83 9.82
C LEU A 20 19.03 -7.24 9.72
N ASN A 21 18.34 -8.23 10.27
CA ASN A 21 18.78 -9.63 10.22
C ASN A 21 18.89 -10.13 8.77
N LEU A 22 17.93 -9.77 7.90
CA LEU A 22 17.96 -10.11 6.48
C LEU A 22 19.16 -9.47 5.77
N LEU A 23 19.38 -8.16 5.98
CA LEU A 23 20.50 -7.43 5.40
C LEU A 23 21.85 -8.00 5.83
N GLU A 24 21.99 -8.36 7.13
CA GLU A 24 23.20 -9.03 7.63
C GLU A 24 23.40 -10.43 7.05
N ALA A 25 22.32 -11.21 6.91
CA ALA A 25 22.38 -12.51 6.23
C ALA A 25 22.79 -12.36 4.76
N MET A 26 22.24 -11.40 4.05
CA MET A 26 22.59 -11.08 2.66
C MET A 26 24.07 -10.68 2.55
N ARG A 27 24.54 -9.77 3.42
CA ARG A 27 25.93 -9.31 3.46
C ARG A 27 26.90 -10.50 3.65
N ARG A 28 26.64 -11.36 4.64
CA ARG A 28 27.47 -12.54 4.95
C ARG A 28 27.50 -13.54 3.79
N ASN A 29 26.41 -13.69 3.04
CA ASN A 29 26.30 -14.59 1.92
C ASN A 29 26.62 -13.94 0.57
N LYS A 30 27.12 -12.70 0.54
CA LYS A 30 27.46 -11.94 -0.67
C LYS A 30 26.27 -11.79 -1.64
N ILE A 31 25.04 -11.66 -1.12
CA ILE A 31 23.84 -11.36 -1.89
C ILE A 31 23.70 -9.85 -1.95
N GLY A 32 23.97 -9.26 -3.11
CA GLY A 32 24.08 -7.80 -3.25
C GLY A 32 22.81 -7.09 -3.75
N ARG A 33 21.66 -7.79 -3.97
CA ARG A 33 20.48 -7.18 -4.59
C ARG A 33 19.22 -7.42 -3.78
N MET A 34 18.45 -6.34 -3.50
CA MET A 34 17.22 -6.42 -2.71
C MET A 34 16.15 -5.44 -3.17
N LEU A 35 14.90 -5.89 -3.28
CA LEU A 35 13.72 -5.02 -3.28
C LEU A 35 13.10 -5.04 -1.89
N PHE A 36 12.94 -3.87 -1.31
CA PHE A 36 12.32 -3.70 0.01
C PHE A 36 10.89 -3.18 -0.12
N ALA A 37 9.92 -3.91 0.45
CA ALA A 37 8.54 -3.49 0.52
C ALA A 37 8.35 -2.39 1.59
N SER A 38 8.42 -1.13 1.19
CA SER A 38 8.05 0.03 2.01
C SER A 38 6.56 0.33 1.91
N SER A 39 6.12 1.51 2.31
CA SER A 39 4.71 1.87 2.39
C SER A 39 4.49 3.36 2.21
N SER A 40 3.40 3.74 1.55
CA SER A 40 2.91 5.14 1.52
C SER A 40 2.57 5.70 2.91
N SER A 41 2.42 4.85 3.92
CA SER A 41 2.21 5.29 5.30
C SER A 41 3.35 6.16 5.86
N VAL A 42 4.56 6.08 5.29
CA VAL A 42 5.71 6.92 5.69
C VAL A 42 5.46 8.41 5.47
N TYR A 43 4.56 8.77 4.54
CA TYR A 43 4.19 10.17 4.28
C TYR A 43 3.37 10.81 5.39
N GLY A 44 2.76 10.01 6.28
CA GLY A 44 1.95 10.51 7.37
C GLY A 44 0.82 11.44 6.89
N ASN A 45 0.65 12.56 7.57
CA ASN A 45 -0.32 13.61 7.23
C ASN A 45 0.29 14.73 6.36
N ASN A 46 1.10 14.38 5.37
CA ASN A 46 1.63 15.35 4.42
C ASN A 46 0.48 16.12 3.75
N LYS A 47 0.56 17.47 3.79
CA LYS A 47 -0.46 18.35 3.19
C LYS A 47 -0.29 18.51 1.68
N LYS A 48 0.95 18.34 1.19
CA LYS A 48 1.24 18.37 -0.25
C LYS A 48 0.72 17.10 -0.91
N ILE A 49 0.06 17.24 -2.03
CA ILE A 49 -0.39 16.14 -2.91
C ILE A 49 -0.08 16.53 -4.37
N PRO A 50 0.28 15.55 -5.21
CA PRO A 50 0.58 14.16 -4.90
C PRO A 50 1.84 14.00 -4.04
N PHE A 51 1.96 12.86 -3.30
CA PHE A 51 3.12 12.52 -2.50
C PHE A 51 4.29 12.12 -3.39
N ALA A 52 5.39 12.86 -3.32
CA ALA A 52 6.61 12.55 -4.06
C ALA A 52 7.68 11.93 -3.13
N GLU A 53 8.59 11.13 -3.69
CA GLU A 53 9.66 10.49 -2.92
C GLU A 53 10.61 11.49 -2.26
N SER A 54 10.68 12.73 -2.80
CA SER A 54 11.46 13.84 -2.25
C SER A 54 10.78 14.57 -1.08
N ASP A 55 9.53 14.24 -0.76
CA ASP A 55 8.82 14.87 0.35
C ASP A 55 9.44 14.42 1.68
N ASN A 56 9.38 15.32 2.68
CA ASN A 56 9.81 14.99 4.03
C ASN A 56 8.89 13.94 4.64
N VAL A 57 9.47 12.88 5.18
CA VAL A 57 8.79 11.73 5.79
C VAL A 57 9.25 11.48 7.24
N ASP A 58 9.69 12.52 7.94
CA ASP A 58 10.22 12.44 9.31
C ASP A 58 9.12 12.54 10.37
N PHE A 59 7.85 12.71 9.96
CA PHE A 59 6.70 12.84 10.86
C PHE A 59 5.67 11.73 10.65
N PRO A 60 6.04 10.45 10.87
CA PRO A 60 5.11 9.33 10.75
C PRO A 60 4.00 9.41 11.81
N VAL A 61 2.78 9.02 11.44
CA VAL A 61 1.60 9.10 12.34
C VAL A 61 1.21 7.74 12.93
N SER A 62 2.06 6.73 12.77
CA SER A 62 1.87 5.40 13.38
C SER A 62 3.19 4.68 13.61
N PRO A 63 3.27 3.76 14.59
CA PRO A 63 4.45 2.91 14.78
C PRO A 63 4.81 2.08 13.53
N TYR A 64 3.82 1.61 12.78
CA TYR A 64 4.04 0.94 11.50
C TYR A 64 4.77 1.85 10.49
N ALA A 65 4.31 3.09 10.32
CA ALA A 65 4.96 4.04 9.41
C ALA A 65 6.40 4.35 9.85
N ALA A 66 6.61 4.58 11.16
CA ALA A 66 7.94 4.79 11.72
C ALA A 66 8.87 3.59 11.47
N SER A 67 8.39 2.36 11.69
CA SER A 67 9.18 1.15 11.44
C SER A 67 9.55 0.98 9.97
N LYS A 68 8.64 1.28 9.03
CA LYS A 68 8.93 1.23 7.58
C LYS A 68 9.95 2.29 7.17
N LYS A 69 9.86 3.51 7.71
CA LYS A 69 10.87 4.55 7.49
C LYS A 69 12.24 4.15 8.04
N ALA A 70 12.31 3.58 9.24
CA ALA A 70 13.55 3.07 9.81
C ALA A 70 14.20 2.00 8.90
N CYS A 71 13.40 1.13 8.29
CA CYS A 71 13.91 0.15 7.34
C CYS A 71 14.47 0.80 6.06
N GLU A 72 13.85 1.87 5.52
CA GLU A 72 14.41 2.62 4.39
C GLU A 72 15.81 3.17 4.71
N LEU A 73 16.00 3.67 5.95
CA LEU A 73 17.30 4.18 6.41
C LEU A 73 18.33 3.04 6.54
N LEU A 74 17.94 1.88 7.06
CA LEU A 74 18.80 0.69 7.09
C LEU A 74 19.20 0.27 5.67
N CYS A 75 18.24 0.20 4.73
CA CYS A 75 18.51 -0.14 3.34
C CYS A 75 19.54 0.83 2.71
N HIS A 76 19.37 2.14 2.91
CA HIS A 76 20.34 3.13 2.45
C HIS A 76 21.74 2.93 3.07
N THR A 77 21.79 2.67 4.38
CA THR A 77 23.05 2.44 5.09
C THR A 77 23.80 1.23 4.54
N TYR A 78 23.10 0.13 4.25
CA TYR A 78 23.70 -1.08 3.69
C TYR A 78 24.14 -0.90 2.24
N HIS A 79 23.39 -0.14 1.45
CA HIS A 79 23.86 0.29 0.13
C HIS A 79 25.17 1.07 0.24
N HIS A 80 25.22 2.09 1.11
CA HIS A 80 26.38 2.97 1.24
C HIS A 80 27.64 2.25 1.75
N LEU A 81 27.49 1.34 2.73
CA LEU A 81 28.63 0.68 3.38
C LEU A 81 29.11 -0.58 2.63
N PHE A 82 28.23 -1.26 1.92
CA PHE A 82 28.49 -2.59 1.38
C PHE A 82 28.17 -2.72 -0.12
N ASP A 83 27.94 -1.60 -0.82
CA ASP A 83 27.64 -1.54 -2.26
C ASP A 83 26.47 -2.44 -2.69
N MET A 84 25.49 -2.63 -1.80
CA MET A 84 24.30 -3.42 -2.14
C MET A 84 23.33 -2.60 -2.99
N ASP A 85 22.83 -3.19 -4.06
CA ASP A 85 21.77 -2.59 -4.89
C ASP A 85 20.42 -2.77 -4.19
N ILE A 86 19.79 -1.69 -3.72
CA ILE A 86 18.54 -1.77 -2.96
C ILE A 86 17.54 -0.74 -3.44
N PHE A 87 16.36 -1.19 -3.87
CA PHE A 87 15.23 -0.31 -4.10
C PHE A 87 14.15 -0.49 -3.03
N CYS A 88 13.70 0.62 -2.45
CA CYS A 88 12.59 0.68 -1.51
C CYS A 88 11.31 1.07 -2.27
N LEU A 89 10.32 0.19 -2.32
CA LEU A 89 9.07 0.40 -3.05
C LEU A 89 7.99 0.82 -2.06
N ARG A 90 7.54 2.07 -2.13
CA ARG A 90 6.44 2.61 -1.32
C ARG A 90 5.13 2.25 -1.98
N PHE A 91 4.55 1.12 -1.55
CA PHE A 91 3.23 0.69 -2.03
C PHE A 91 2.14 1.61 -1.50
N PHE A 92 1.25 2.04 -2.39
CA PHE A 92 -0.02 2.66 -2.02
C PHE A 92 -1.06 1.58 -1.71
N THR A 93 -2.36 1.88 -1.76
CA THR A 93 -3.35 0.90 -1.31
C THR A 93 -3.59 -0.17 -2.36
N VAL A 94 -2.94 -1.31 -2.23
CA VAL A 94 -3.04 -2.42 -3.16
C VAL A 94 -4.37 -3.16 -2.99
N TYR A 95 -5.04 -3.47 -4.11
CA TYR A 95 -6.26 -4.29 -4.13
C TYR A 95 -6.22 -5.32 -5.26
N GLY A 96 -7.14 -6.29 -5.19
CA GLY A 96 -7.26 -7.33 -6.20
C GLY A 96 -7.42 -8.73 -5.59
N PRO A 97 -7.37 -9.78 -6.39
CA PRO A 97 -7.47 -11.17 -5.93
C PRO A 97 -6.58 -11.47 -4.73
N ARG A 98 -7.10 -12.20 -3.75
CA ARG A 98 -6.43 -12.57 -2.49
C ARG A 98 -6.08 -11.38 -1.56
N GLN A 99 -6.74 -10.23 -1.73
CA GLN A 99 -6.60 -9.12 -0.79
C GLN A 99 -7.01 -9.58 0.63
N ARG A 100 -6.26 -9.11 1.64
CA ARG A 100 -6.58 -9.39 3.05
C ARG A 100 -8.02 -8.98 3.40
N PRO A 101 -8.71 -9.77 4.24
CA PRO A 101 -10.13 -9.53 4.55
C PRO A 101 -10.42 -8.27 5.36
N ASP A 102 -9.40 -7.72 6.05
CA ASP A 102 -9.52 -6.50 6.85
C ASP A 102 -9.45 -5.19 6.02
N LEU A 103 -9.07 -5.27 4.74
CA LEU A 103 -8.99 -4.11 3.85
C LEU A 103 -10.35 -3.74 3.24
N ALA A 104 -10.55 -2.43 3.01
CA ALA A 104 -11.85 -1.85 2.68
C ALA A 104 -12.54 -2.54 1.49
N ILE A 105 -11.85 -2.75 0.36
CA ILE A 105 -12.45 -3.35 -0.84
C ILE A 105 -12.93 -4.77 -0.55
N ASN A 106 -12.11 -5.61 0.11
CA ASN A 106 -12.52 -6.97 0.47
C ASN A 106 -13.70 -6.94 1.46
N LYS A 107 -13.55 -6.18 2.56
CA LYS A 107 -14.57 -6.10 3.61
C LYS A 107 -15.92 -5.62 3.07
N PHE A 108 -15.92 -4.58 2.23
CA PHE A 108 -17.15 -4.01 1.68
C PHE A 108 -17.78 -4.91 0.63
N THR A 109 -16.96 -5.55 -0.22
CA THR A 109 -17.46 -6.53 -1.19
C THR A 109 -18.18 -7.68 -0.50
N ARG A 110 -17.59 -8.25 0.57
CA ARG A 110 -18.22 -9.34 1.33
C ARG A 110 -19.50 -8.88 2.00
N ALA A 111 -19.47 -7.73 2.65
CA ALA A 111 -20.67 -7.18 3.29
C ALA A 111 -21.81 -7.00 2.29
N LEU A 112 -21.54 -6.40 1.11
CA LEU A 112 -22.55 -6.26 0.06
C LEU A 112 -23.07 -7.61 -0.44
N LEU A 113 -22.20 -8.59 -0.71
CA LEU A 113 -22.62 -9.90 -1.20
C LEU A 113 -23.47 -10.67 -0.19
N ASN A 114 -23.25 -10.45 1.12
CA ASN A 114 -23.95 -11.10 2.21
C ASN A 114 -25.15 -10.28 2.75
N ASP A 115 -25.47 -9.13 2.15
CA ASP A 115 -26.50 -8.19 2.62
C ASP A 115 -26.25 -7.69 4.06
N GLU A 116 -24.95 -7.54 4.41
CA GLU A 116 -24.50 -7.02 5.70
C GLU A 116 -24.20 -5.51 5.61
N PRO A 117 -24.38 -4.73 6.70
CA PRO A 117 -24.11 -3.30 6.70
C PRO A 117 -22.62 -3.00 6.54
N ILE A 118 -22.31 -1.96 5.77
CA ILE A 118 -20.96 -1.40 5.62
C ILE A 118 -20.73 -0.32 6.67
N THR A 119 -19.61 -0.41 7.38
CA THR A 119 -19.18 0.63 8.31
C THR A 119 -18.17 1.56 7.64
N LEU A 120 -18.50 2.86 7.53
CA LEU A 120 -17.59 3.92 7.14
C LEU A 120 -17.14 4.71 8.35
N PHE A 121 -15.83 5.03 8.42
CA PHE A 121 -15.28 5.91 9.44
C PHE A 121 -15.19 7.35 8.89
N GLY A 122 -15.65 8.32 9.69
CA GLY A 122 -15.84 9.70 9.23
C GLY A 122 -17.07 9.83 8.35
N ASP A 123 -17.08 10.84 7.49
CA ASP A 123 -18.17 11.16 6.57
C ASP A 123 -18.06 10.45 5.20
N GLY A 124 -17.08 9.59 5.02
CA GLY A 124 -16.80 8.90 3.75
C GLY A 124 -16.03 9.73 2.72
N SER A 125 -15.55 10.93 3.06
CA SER A 125 -14.74 11.79 2.18
C SER A 125 -13.27 11.40 2.12
N THR A 126 -12.79 10.58 3.07
CA THR A 126 -11.40 10.12 3.04
C THR A 126 -11.11 9.39 1.74
N SER A 127 -9.98 9.72 1.10
CA SER A 127 -9.62 9.17 -0.22
C SER A 127 -8.32 8.38 -0.20
N ARG A 128 -8.25 7.38 -1.07
CA ARG A 128 -7.07 6.53 -1.21
C ARG A 128 -6.74 6.36 -2.69
N ASP A 129 -5.46 6.30 -2.95
CA ASP A 129 -4.91 5.80 -4.20
C ASP A 129 -4.95 4.27 -4.14
N TYR A 130 -5.93 3.68 -4.85
CA TYR A 130 -6.10 2.24 -4.95
C TYR A 130 -5.45 1.73 -6.21
N THR A 131 -4.48 0.84 -6.06
CA THR A 131 -3.70 0.29 -7.18
C THR A 131 -3.96 -1.21 -7.33
N HIS A 132 -4.29 -1.64 -8.54
CA HIS A 132 -4.54 -3.07 -8.78
C HIS A 132 -3.26 -3.90 -8.64
N ILE A 133 -3.40 -5.12 -8.12
CA ILE A 133 -2.25 -6.01 -7.86
C ILE A 133 -1.41 -6.30 -9.12
N SER A 134 -2.01 -6.38 -10.32
CA SER A 134 -1.26 -6.60 -11.55
C SER A 134 -0.30 -5.44 -11.87
N ASP A 135 -0.73 -4.19 -11.61
CA ASP A 135 0.10 -3.02 -11.83
C ASP A 135 1.25 -2.96 -10.81
N ILE A 136 0.97 -3.33 -9.56
CA ILE A 136 2.01 -3.47 -8.54
C ILE A 136 3.04 -4.55 -8.94
N LEU A 137 2.58 -5.70 -9.45
CA LEU A 137 3.49 -6.77 -9.91
C LEU A 137 4.32 -6.34 -11.12
N GLN A 138 3.73 -5.57 -12.05
CA GLN A 138 4.46 -4.95 -13.16
C GLN A 138 5.56 -4.02 -12.62
N GLY A 139 5.23 -3.15 -11.65
CA GLY A 139 6.19 -2.23 -11.03
C GLY A 139 7.32 -2.96 -10.29
N ILE A 140 7.02 -4.06 -9.59
CA ILE A 140 8.03 -4.90 -8.94
C ILE A 140 8.96 -5.56 -10.00
N GLY A 141 8.40 -6.10 -11.08
CA GLY A 141 9.18 -6.68 -12.19
C GLY A 141 10.12 -5.66 -12.80
N GLN A 142 9.63 -4.47 -13.14
CA GLN A 142 10.44 -3.37 -13.66
C GLN A 142 11.53 -2.93 -12.67
N ALA A 143 11.22 -2.87 -11.38
CA ALA A 143 12.20 -2.55 -10.35
C ALA A 143 13.30 -3.63 -10.25
N MET A 144 12.97 -4.93 -10.42
CA MET A 144 13.97 -6.03 -10.44
C MET A 144 14.91 -5.93 -11.64
N GLU A 145 14.38 -5.62 -12.82
CA GLU A 145 15.15 -5.46 -14.05
C GLU A 145 16.13 -4.29 -13.98
N ASN A 146 15.67 -3.16 -13.42
CA ASN A 146 16.42 -1.90 -13.35
C ASN A 146 17.21 -1.74 -12.03
N LEU A 147 17.26 -2.74 -11.16
CA LEU A 147 17.85 -2.65 -9.82
C LEU A 147 19.36 -2.43 -9.88
N LYS A 148 19.76 -1.17 -9.67
CA LYS A 148 21.15 -0.74 -9.58
C LYS A 148 21.27 0.46 -8.65
N GLY A 149 22.17 0.37 -7.67
CA GLY A 149 22.37 1.43 -6.67
C GLY A 149 21.23 1.49 -5.64
N PHE A 150 20.92 2.68 -5.15
CA PHE A 150 19.86 2.91 -4.18
C PHE A 150 18.76 3.78 -4.78
N GLY A 151 17.50 3.38 -4.56
CA GLY A 151 16.36 4.16 -4.99
C GLY A 151 15.13 3.96 -4.10
N ILE A 152 14.30 5.00 -4.02
CA ILE A 152 12.96 4.93 -3.42
C ILE A 152 11.97 5.24 -4.52
N PHE A 153 10.90 4.45 -4.65
CA PHE A 153 9.90 4.60 -5.70
C PHE A 153 8.49 4.41 -5.16
N ASN A 154 7.60 5.33 -5.52
CA ASN A 154 6.18 5.17 -5.30
C ASN A 154 5.57 4.21 -6.33
N LEU A 155 4.84 3.20 -5.86
CA LEU A 155 4.00 2.37 -6.71
C LEU A 155 2.53 2.59 -6.32
N GLY A 156 1.84 3.37 -7.13
CA GLY A 156 0.45 3.80 -7.00
C GLY A 156 -0.20 3.92 -8.37
N GLU A 157 -1.50 4.21 -8.40
CA GLU A 157 -2.25 4.47 -9.63
C GLU A 157 -2.12 5.94 -10.07
N SER A 158 -1.75 6.83 -9.13
CA SER A 158 -1.85 8.29 -9.33
C SER A 158 -3.30 8.74 -9.60
N ASN A 159 -4.24 8.06 -8.96
CA ASN A 159 -5.67 8.39 -8.99
C ASN A 159 -6.30 8.03 -7.64
N ALA A 160 -6.77 9.03 -6.90
CA ALA A 160 -7.35 8.84 -5.58
C ALA A 160 -8.87 8.96 -5.63
N ILE A 161 -9.58 7.95 -5.10
CA ILE A 161 -11.03 7.98 -4.95
C ILE A 161 -11.44 8.01 -3.49
N SER A 162 -12.58 8.62 -3.19
CA SER A 162 -13.18 8.65 -1.85
C SER A 162 -13.80 7.30 -1.47
N LEU A 163 -14.05 7.09 -0.16
CA LEU A 163 -14.80 5.91 0.28
C LEU A 163 -16.22 5.88 -0.28
N LYS A 164 -16.86 7.04 -0.48
CA LYS A 164 -18.20 7.12 -1.11
C LYS A 164 -18.17 6.64 -2.55
N GLU A 165 -17.18 7.10 -3.34
CA GLU A 165 -16.99 6.65 -4.72
C GLU A 165 -16.67 5.15 -4.78
N LEU A 166 -15.84 4.66 -3.86
CA LEU A 166 -15.54 3.23 -3.75
C LEU A 166 -16.82 2.41 -3.49
N VAL A 167 -17.67 2.83 -2.56
CA VAL A 167 -18.94 2.13 -2.28
C VAL A 167 -19.83 2.13 -3.52
N ALA A 168 -19.97 3.26 -4.22
CA ALA A 168 -20.75 3.34 -5.45
C ALA A 168 -20.24 2.38 -6.55
N LEU A 169 -18.92 2.26 -6.72
CA LEU A 169 -18.32 1.29 -7.65
C LEU A 169 -18.61 -0.15 -7.26
N LEU A 170 -18.57 -0.46 -5.96
CA LEU A 170 -18.90 -1.79 -5.45
C LEU A 170 -20.40 -2.11 -5.60
N GLU A 171 -21.30 -1.16 -5.31
CA GLU A 171 -22.73 -1.31 -5.56
C GLU A 171 -23.01 -1.64 -7.04
N ASN A 172 -22.41 -0.88 -7.95
CA ASN A 172 -22.57 -1.11 -9.40
C ASN A 172 -22.04 -2.49 -9.83
N SER A 173 -20.91 -2.94 -9.26
CA SER A 173 -20.30 -4.23 -9.60
C SER A 173 -21.00 -5.43 -8.96
N THR A 174 -21.58 -5.27 -7.79
CA THR A 174 -22.32 -6.34 -7.09
C THR A 174 -23.79 -6.41 -7.48
N GLY A 175 -24.36 -5.29 -7.96
CA GLY A 175 -25.79 -5.14 -8.20
C GLY A 175 -26.61 -4.95 -6.92
N LYS A 176 -25.95 -4.72 -5.78
CA LYS A 176 -26.57 -4.56 -4.47
C LYS A 176 -26.39 -3.14 -3.92
N LYS A 177 -27.30 -2.69 -3.06
CA LYS A 177 -27.22 -1.41 -2.36
C LYS A 177 -26.64 -1.58 -0.97
N ALA A 178 -25.78 -0.64 -0.58
CA ALA A 178 -25.14 -0.63 0.73
C ALA A 178 -26.07 -0.07 1.81
N ASP A 179 -26.24 -0.81 2.91
CA ASP A 179 -26.67 -0.24 4.20
C ASP A 179 -25.42 0.35 4.88
N ILE A 180 -25.34 1.69 4.98
CA ILE A 180 -24.13 2.38 5.45
C ILE A 180 -24.32 2.87 6.88
N LYS A 181 -23.43 2.42 7.79
CA LYS A 181 -23.31 2.93 9.16
C LYS A 181 -22.07 3.81 9.27
N TYR A 182 -22.27 5.06 9.72
CA TYR A 182 -21.17 6.00 9.95
C TYR A 182 -20.67 5.93 11.38
N LEU A 183 -19.37 5.83 11.58
CA LEU A 183 -18.70 5.90 12.88
C LEU A 183 -17.66 7.02 12.89
N PRO A 184 -17.26 7.54 14.07
CA PRO A 184 -16.19 8.53 14.17
C PRO A 184 -14.90 8.07 13.51
N MET A 185 -14.08 9.05 13.05
CA MET A 185 -12.74 8.78 12.55
C MET A 185 -11.90 8.01 13.57
N GLN A 186 -11.02 7.16 13.08
CA GLN A 186 -10.11 6.37 13.92
C GLN A 186 -8.71 6.98 13.94
N ASP A 187 -8.03 6.80 15.07
CA ASP A 187 -6.63 7.24 15.23
C ASP A 187 -5.70 6.56 14.22
N GLY A 188 -4.73 7.32 13.72
CA GLY A 188 -3.76 6.84 12.73
C GLY A 188 -4.28 6.78 11.30
N ASP A 189 -5.54 7.12 11.04
CA ASP A 189 -6.05 7.23 9.67
C ASP A 189 -5.60 8.54 9.03
N VAL A 190 -5.03 8.44 7.83
CA VAL A 190 -4.71 9.60 6.99
C VAL A 190 -5.94 10.02 6.19
N LEU A 191 -6.12 11.33 5.97
CA LEU A 191 -7.28 11.86 5.25
C LEU A 191 -7.22 11.51 3.76
N ARG A 192 -6.03 11.56 3.16
CA ARG A 192 -5.83 11.32 1.73
C ARG A 192 -4.49 10.66 1.45
N THR A 193 -4.47 9.74 0.47
CA THR A 193 -3.23 9.30 -0.17
C THR A 193 -3.34 9.46 -1.67
N PHE A 194 -2.28 9.99 -2.30
CA PHE A 194 -2.22 10.22 -3.73
C PHE A 194 -0.75 10.18 -4.18
N ALA A 195 -0.38 9.21 -5.03
CA ALA A 195 0.99 9.00 -5.47
C ALA A 195 1.41 9.96 -6.58
N ASP A 196 2.59 10.55 -6.45
CA ASP A 196 3.37 10.97 -7.61
C ASP A 196 4.20 9.76 -8.06
N ILE A 197 3.93 9.26 -9.26
CA ILE A 197 4.62 8.10 -9.85
C ILE A 197 5.60 8.51 -10.96
N SER A 198 5.88 9.80 -11.12
CA SER A 198 6.72 10.32 -12.19
C SER A 198 8.11 9.69 -12.19
N ARG A 199 8.69 9.50 -11.00
CA ARG A 199 9.99 8.85 -10.84
C ARG A 199 9.95 7.37 -11.23
N ALA A 200 8.94 6.64 -10.77
CA ALA A 200 8.78 5.23 -11.14
C ALA A 200 8.55 5.08 -12.65
N LYS A 201 7.78 5.97 -13.28
CA LYS A 201 7.60 6.00 -14.74
C LYS A 201 8.92 6.23 -15.48
N SER A 202 9.67 7.25 -15.09
CA SER A 202 10.89 7.65 -15.82
C SER A 202 12.06 6.71 -15.65
N VAL A 203 12.22 6.12 -14.45
CA VAL A 203 13.38 5.29 -14.11
C VAL A 203 13.11 3.80 -14.30
N LEU A 204 11.92 3.34 -13.92
CA LEU A 204 11.57 1.92 -13.96
C LEU A 204 10.77 1.55 -15.21
N GLY A 205 10.12 2.51 -15.88
CA GLY A 205 9.12 2.21 -16.91
C GLY A 205 7.77 1.76 -16.32
N TYR A 206 7.51 2.06 -15.04
CA TYR A 206 6.23 1.74 -14.38
C TYR A 206 5.07 2.44 -15.06
N ASN A 207 4.08 1.69 -15.49
CA ASN A 207 2.91 2.22 -16.18
C ASN A 207 1.65 1.48 -15.74
N PRO A 208 0.99 1.90 -14.64
CA PRO A 208 -0.28 1.31 -14.21
C PRO A 208 -1.35 1.55 -15.27
N VAL A 209 -2.15 0.52 -15.58
CA VAL A 209 -3.13 0.54 -16.68
C VAL A 209 -4.52 0.08 -16.24
N VAL A 210 -4.67 -0.51 -15.07
CA VAL A 210 -5.96 -1.05 -14.62
C VAL A 210 -6.80 0.06 -14.00
N ASN A 211 -7.80 0.54 -14.76
CA ASN A 211 -8.79 1.46 -14.22
C ASN A 211 -9.51 0.87 -13.00
N ILE A 212 -9.77 1.68 -11.97
CA ILE A 212 -10.36 1.23 -10.70
C ILE A 212 -11.73 0.56 -10.89
N ALA A 213 -12.58 1.04 -11.79
CA ALA A 213 -13.89 0.45 -12.04
C ALA A 213 -13.78 -0.96 -12.63
N ASP A 214 -12.86 -1.17 -13.56
CA ASP A 214 -12.61 -2.47 -14.17
C ASP A 214 -11.94 -3.42 -13.16
N GLY A 215 -10.97 -2.94 -12.40
CA GLY A 215 -10.31 -3.72 -11.37
C GLY A 215 -11.27 -4.16 -10.25
N ILE A 216 -12.22 -3.31 -9.83
CA ILE A 216 -13.27 -3.67 -8.87
C ILE A 216 -14.22 -4.72 -9.46
N ARG A 217 -14.63 -4.57 -10.73
CA ARG A 217 -15.49 -5.56 -11.40
C ARG A 217 -14.81 -6.94 -11.41
N ASN A 218 -13.57 -7.00 -11.86
CA ASN A 218 -12.77 -8.23 -11.88
C ASN A 218 -12.60 -8.83 -10.47
N TYR A 219 -12.40 -7.97 -9.46
CA TYR A 219 -12.28 -8.41 -8.08
C TYR A 219 -13.59 -9.02 -7.56
N VAL A 220 -14.74 -8.38 -7.81
CA VAL A 220 -16.07 -8.90 -7.40
C VAL A 220 -16.36 -10.25 -8.07
N GLU A 221 -16.06 -10.40 -9.36
CA GLU A 221 -16.19 -11.67 -10.08
C GLU A 221 -15.29 -12.75 -9.44
N TRP A 222 -14.02 -12.41 -9.15
CA TRP A 222 -13.12 -13.33 -8.48
C TRP A 222 -13.66 -13.78 -7.12
N VAL A 223 -14.20 -12.86 -6.31
CA VAL A 223 -14.82 -13.19 -5.02
C VAL A 223 -16.00 -14.13 -5.19
N ARG A 224 -16.89 -13.89 -6.16
CA ARG A 224 -18.05 -14.76 -6.44
C ARG A 224 -17.64 -16.21 -6.78
N VAL A 225 -16.60 -16.35 -7.61
CA VAL A 225 -16.10 -17.67 -8.02
C VAL A 225 -15.40 -18.39 -6.87
N ASN A 226 -14.69 -17.68 -6.02
CA ASN A 226 -13.82 -18.23 -4.98
C ASN A 226 -14.43 -18.19 -3.57
N ASN A 227 -15.68 -17.77 -3.43
CA ASN A 227 -16.36 -17.54 -2.13
C ASN A 227 -16.51 -18.79 -1.24
N ARG A 228 -16.16 -19.98 -1.73
CA ARG A 228 -16.17 -21.23 -0.95
C ARG A 228 -14.92 -21.44 -0.08
N ASN A 229 -13.89 -20.61 -0.22
CA ASN A 229 -12.56 -20.80 0.39
C ASN A 229 -12.05 -19.60 1.21
N PHE A 230 -12.92 -18.64 1.59
CA PHE A 230 -12.52 -17.46 2.36
C PHE A 230 -13.47 -17.16 3.50
#